data_f7dd7620905402b1710dfa0a50ff5b89
#
_entry.id   f7dd7620905402b1710dfa0a50ff5b89
#
_cell.length_a   1.000
_cell.length_b   1.000
_cell.length_c   1.000
_cell.angle_alpha   90.00
_cell.angle_beta   90.00
_cell.angle_gamma   90.00
#
_symmetry.space_group_name_H-M   'P 1'
#
loop_
_entity.id
_entity.type
_entity.pdbx_description
1 polymer ?
#
loop_
_entity_poly.entity_id
_entity_poly.type
_entity_poly.pdbx_seq_one_letter_code
_entity_poly.pdbx_strand_id
1 'polypeptide(L)' 'FMSADRRLAIFLTDELAKTGGADLRMTHDQMARYMGSAREVVSRMLKYFAQEGWVRLYRGGVQVLDKKKLQALARGE' A
#
# COMPACT_ATOMS: atom_id res chain seq x y z
N PHE A 1 -6.04 4.81 17.38
CA PHE A 1 -4.78 5.27 16.81
C PHE A 1 -4.15 4.19 15.94
N MET A 2 -4.04 4.46 14.67
CA MET A 2 -3.66 3.45 13.68
C MET A 2 -2.23 3.70 13.18
N SER A 3 -1.43 2.63 13.08
CA SER A 3 -0.05 2.74 12.59
C SER A 3 -0.01 3.07 11.10
N ALA A 4 1.11 3.60 10.63
CA ALA A 4 1.26 3.98 9.22
C ALA A 4 1.18 2.77 8.30
N ASP A 5 1.75 1.62 8.70
CA ASP A 5 1.71 0.41 7.89
C ASP A 5 0.27 -0.12 7.75
N ARG A 6 -0.51 -0.06 8.83
CA ARG A 6 -1.91 -0.47 8.77
C ARG A 6 -2.71 0.46 7.86
N ARG A 7 -2.49 1.77 7.95
CA ARG A 7 -3.16 2.74 7.09
C ARG A 7 -2.85 2.51 5.63
N LEU A 8 -1.60 2.21 5.31
CA LEU A 8 -1.20 1.92 3.95
C LEU A 8 -1.84 0.62 3.46
N ALA A 9 -1.88 -0.41 4.30
CA ALA A 9 -2.52 -1.67 3.95
C ALA A 9 -4.00 -1.48 3.66
N ILE A 10 -4.69 -0.68 4.47
CA ILE A 10 -6.11 -0.37 4.26
C ILE A 10 -6.28 0.35 2.91
N PHE A 11 -5.44 1.35 2.65
CA PHE A 11 -5.53 2.09 1.41
C PHE A 11 -5.34 1.19 0.19
N LEU A 12 -4.30 0.34 0.21
CA LEU A 12 -4.01 -0.54 -0.91
C LEU A 12 -5.13 -1.55 -1.14
N THR A 13 -5.62 -2.17 -0.08
CA THR A 13 -6.68 -3.17 -0.21
C THR A 13 -8.00 -2.54 -0.67
N ASP A 14 -8.32 -1.35 -0.19
CA ASP A 14 -9.53 -0.63 -0.62
C ASP A 14 -9.47 -0.27 -2.11
N GLU A 15 -8.32 0.25 -2.56
CA GLU A 15 -8.17 0.64 -3.96
C GLU A 15 -8.21 -0.57 -4.89
N LEU A 16 -7.60 -1.67 -4.49
CA LEU A 16 -7.64 -2.89 -5.29
C LEU A 16 -9.03 -3.51 -5.34
N ALA A 17 -9.81 -3.36 -4.29
CA ALA A 17 -11.19 -3.84 -4.29
C ALA A 17 -12.02 -3.10 -5.34
N LYS A 18 -11.72 -1.83 -5.59
CA LYS A 18 -12.41 -1.03 -6.60
C LYS A 18 -12.08 -1.48 -8.02
N THR A 19 -10.83 -1.87 -8.26
CA THR A 19 -10.37 -2.25 -9.59
C THR A 19 -10.51 -3.74 -9.89
N GLY A 20 -10.60 -4.54 -8.85
CA GLY A 20 -10.67 -5.99 -8.97
C GLY A 20 -9.35 -6.66 -9.33
N GLY A 21 -8.24 -5.92 -9.29
CA GLY A 21 -6.93 -6.44 -9.67
C GLY A 21 -5.94 -6.46 -8.53
N ALA A 22 -4.67 -6.62 -8.89
CA ALA A 22 -3.56 -6.61 -7.94
C ALA A 22 -2.60 -5.45 -8.20
N ASP A 23 -2.90 -4.60 -9.17
CA ASP A 23 -2.02 -3.57 -9.66
C ASP A 23 -2.64 -2.20 -9.41
N LEU A 24 -1.90 -1.33 -8.72
CA LEU A 24 -2.36 0.02 -8.42
C LEU A 24 -1.44 1.02 -9.13
N ARG A 25 -1.98 1.73 -10.11
CA ARG A 25 -1.22 2.71 -10.90
C ARG A 25 -1.31 4.09 -10.28
N MET A 26 -0.56 4.27 -9.22
CA MET A 26 -0.45 5.55 -8.53
C MET A 26 0.99 5.79 -8.13
N THR A 27 1.40 7.05 -8.19
CA THR A 27 2.72 7.44 -7.68
C THR A 27 2.65 7.53 -6.16
N HIS A 28 3.83 7.54 -5.51
CA HIS A 28 3.92 7.71 -4.06
C HIS A 28 3.32 9.06 -3.63
N ASP A 29 3.50 10.10 -4.45
CA ASP A 29 2.89 11.41 -4.18
C ASP A 29 1.37 11.34 -4.18
N GLN A 30 0.81 10.66 -5.17
CA GLN A 30 -0.65 10.52 -5.26
C GLN A 30 -1.20 9.74 -4.07
N MET A 31 -0.54 8.64 -3.71
CA MET A 31 -0.95 7.85 -2.55
C MET A 31 -0.89 8.68 -1.27
N ALA A 32 0.18 9.46 -1.10
CA ALA A 32 0.34 10.30 0.07
C ALA A 32 -0.78 11.34 0.18
N ARG A 33 -1.18 11.93 -0.94
CA ARG A 33 -2.29 12.89 -0.97
C ARG A 33 -3.60 12.25 -0.54
N TYR A 34 -3.89 11.07 -1.09
CA TYR A 34 -5.12 10.34 -0.73
C TYR A 34 -5.14 9.97 0.75
N MET A 35 -3.99 9.57 1.28
CA MET A 35 -3.88 9.12 2.66
C MET A 35 -3.76 10.29 3.66
N GLY A 36 -3.47 11.50 3.17
CA GLY A 36 -3.18 12.61 4.05
C GLY A 36 -1.86 12.44 4.79
N SER A 37 -0.89 11.76 4.17
CA SER A 37 0.42 11.47 4.77
C SER A 37 1.53 12.11 3.94
N ALA A 38 2.73 12.22 4.54
CA ALA A 38 3.89 12.70 3.82
C ALA A 38 4.37 11.64 2.83
N ARG A 39 4.82 12.06 1.67
CA ARG A 39 5.35 11.16 0.65
C ARG A 39 6.46 10.27 1.18
N GLU A 40 7.34 10.85 2.01
CA GLU A 40 8.47 10.10 2.56
C GLU A 40 8.03 8.93 3.41
N VAL A 41 6.95 9.11 4.18
CA VAL A 41 6.38 8.04 5.00
C VAL A 41 5.85 6.93 4.10
N VAL A 42 5.08 7.29 3.08
CA VAL A 42 4.52 6.33 2.13
C VAL A 42 5.64 5.56 1.42
N SER A 43 6.66 6.27 0.93
CA SER A 43 7.78 5.64 0.23
C SER A 43 8.52 4.66 1.12
N ARG A 44 8.75 5.02 2.38
CA ARG A 44 9.44 4.16 3.34
C ARG A 44 8.64 2.89 3.64
N MET A 45 7.34 3.04 3.84
CA MET A 45 6.47 1.90 4.11
C MET A 45 6.37 0.97 2.91
N LEU A 46 6.28 1.52 1.70
CA LEU A 46 6.24 0.71 0.50
C LEU A 46 7.52 -0.08 0.30
N LYS A 47 8.68 0.53 0.59
CA LYS A 47 9.95 -0.19 0.54
C LYS A 47 9.98 -1.33 1.54
N TYR A 48 9.46 -1.12 2.74
CA TYR A 48 9.37 -2.17 3.74
C TYR A 48 8.49 -3.31 3.22
N PHE A 49 7.32 -3.00 2.69
CA PHE A 49 6.42 -4.01 2.14
C PHE A 49 7.07 -4.77 1.00
N ALA A 50 7.87 -4.10 0.17
CA ALA A 50 8.58 -4.74 -0.93
C ALA A 50 9.67 -5.67 -0.42
N GLN A 51 10.40 -5.28 0.61
CA GLN A 51 11.43 -6.12 1.22
C GLN A 51 10.84 -7.39 1.81
N GLU A 52 9.64 -7.31 2.34
CA GLU A 52 8.94 -8.47 2.89
C GLU A 52 8.30 -9.35 1.81
N GLY A 53 8.33 -8.91 0.56
CA GLY A 53 7.74 -9.68 -0.54
C GLY A 53 6.24 -9.51 -0.67
N TRP A 54 5.66 -8.52 -0.02
CA TRP A 54 4.20 -8.30 -0.05
C TRP A 54 3.75 -7.50 -1.25
N VAL A 55 4.64 -6.65 -1.77
CA VAL A 55 4.36 -5.85 -2.97
C VAL A 55 5.61 -5.81 -3.84
N ARG A 56 5.42 -5.45 -5.11
CA ARG A 56 6.50 -5.15 -6.05
C ARG A 56 6.31 -3.71 -6.51
N LEU A 57 7.34 -2.91 -6.34
CA LEU A 57 7.31 -1.52 -6.77
C LEU A 57 7.81 -1.41 -8.20
N TYR A 58 7.15 -0.58 -8.99
CA TYR A 58 7.62 -0.25 -10.33
C TYR A 58 7.31 1.21 -10.60
N ARG A 59 7.86 1.73 -11.67
CA ARG A 59 7.71 3.15 -11.97
C ARG A 59 6.24 3.48 -12.27
N GLY A 60 5.67 4.30 -11.39
CA GLY A 60 4.29 4.75 -11.53
C GLY A 60 3.25 3.85 -10.90
N GLY A 61 3.67 2.80 -10.17
CA GLY A 61 2.68 1.93 -9.56
C GLY A 61 3.23 0.93 -8.55
N VAL A 62 2.29 0.17 -8.00
CA VAL A 62 2.56 -0.87 -7.00
C VAL A 62 1.75 -2.11 -7.38
N GLN A 63 2.42 -3.25 -7.42
CA GLN A 63 1.75 -4.53 -7.62
C GLN A 63 1.70 -5.27 -6.30
N VAL A 64 0.52 -5.69 -5.88
CA VAL A 64 0.36 -6.48 -4.65
C VAL A 64 0.63 -7.95 -4.95
N LEU A 65 1.59 -8.52 -4.23
CA LEU A 65 1.97 -9.93 -4.40
C LEU A 65 1.31 -10.82 -3.35
N ASP A 66 1.15 -10.31 -2.13
CA ASP A 66 0.56 -11.06 -1.02
C ASP A 66 -0.65 -10.28 -0.48
N LYS A 67 -1.77 -10.47 -1.14
CA LYS A 67 -3.01 -9.77 -0.80
C LYS A 67 -3.52 -10.16 0.59
N LYS A 68 -3.38 -11.42 0.95
CA LYS A 68 -3.82 -11.92 2.26
C LYS A 68 -3.07 -11.24 3.39
N LYS A 69 -1.77 -11.03 3.22
CA LYS A 69 -0.95 -10.36 4.23
C LYS A 69 -1.40 -8.91 4.41
N LEU A 70 -1.65 -8.22 3.31
CA LEU A 70 -2.12 -6.84 3.39
C LEU A 70 -3.51 -6.75 4.02
N GLN A 71 -4.38 -7.70 3.73
CA GLN A 71 -5.70 -7.76 4.36
C GLN A 71 -5.57 -7.99 5.86
N ALA A 72 -4.66 -8.86 6.27
CA ALA A 72 -4.41 -9.11 7.70
C ALA A 72 -3.90 -7.85 8.41
N LEU A 73 -2.95 -7.14 7.78
CA LEU A 73 -2.47 -5.88 8.33
C LEU A 73 -3.58 -4.84 8.43
N ALA A 74 -4.44 -4.77 7.42
CA ALA A 74 -5.56 -3.83 7.41
C ALA A 74 -6.53 -4.09 8.56
N ARG A 75 -6.70 -5.36 8.94
CA ARG A 75 -7.54 -5.74 10.08
C ARG A 75 -6.84 -5.57 11.43
N GLY A 76 -5.56 -5.25 11.43
CA GLY A 76 -4.79 -5.10 12.65
C GLY A 76 -4.24 -6.40 13.20
N GLU A 77 -4.06 -7.37 12.34
CA GLU A 77 -3.51 -8.68 12.73
C GLU A 77 -2.00 -8.74 12.57
#